data_5c03e9883bd08745111f4571a73e28f1
#
_entry.id   5c03e9883bd08745111f4571a73e28f1
#
_cell.length_a   1.000
_cell.length_b   1.000
_cell.length_c   1.000
_cell.angle_alpha   90.00
_cell.angle_beta   90.00
_cell.angle_gamma   90.00
#
_symmetry.space_group_name_H-M   'P 1'
#
loop_
_entity.id
_entity.type
_entity.pdbx_description
1 polymer ?
#
loop_
_entity_poly.entity_id
_entity_poly.type
_entity_poly.pdbx_seq_one_letter_code
_entity_poly.pdbx_strand_id
1 'polypeptide(L)'
;MGYAVLHIDKARGNDSAMTAHIERTFVPSNVDATRTHLNRELVQFPANVTNRTEAIEHRIATANIYRKVADNQVKALRFILSGSHEDMLKLESDGRLGEWCDSTMQWLYTTFGKENVVAATLHADEETPHIHATVVPIVQGERRKAKTDAENGKRKYKTKKGKVRLCADDVLTPKKLEEYQTTYAEQMKAFGLERGVYGSEAKHRTNMEYYKELLKETKQKQLEEEELIKKIKELEKQAGKLRVKGTLYSLFGNTELDKAEKRVGELEREMEQQRFLSEKENAEIRKEVILLQDTVKAKDKIIAEQQKE
;
A
#
# COMPACT_ATOMS: atom_id res chain seq x y z
N MET A 1 9.38 -6.71 -16.00
CA MET A 1 8.37 -7.63 -15.43
C MET A 1 8.02 -7.10 -14.07
N GLY A 2 6.76 -6.88 -13.84
CA GLY A 2 6.28 -6.36 -12.56
C GLY A 2 5.77 -7.45 -11.63
N TYR A 3 5.36 -7.05 -10.46
CA TYR A 3 4.91 -7.98 -9.43
C TYR A 3 3.39 -7.93 -9.26
N ALA A 4 2.78 -9.09 -9.06
CA ALA A 4 1.40 -9.18 -8.61
C ALA A 4 1.30 -8.72 -7.14
N VAL A 5 0.38 -7.81 -6.86
CA VAL A 5 0.15 -7.27 -5.53
C VAL A 5 -1.12 -7.87 -4.93
N LEU A 6 -0.97 -8.57 -3.82
CA LEU A 6 -2.05 -9.11 -3.02
C LEU A 6 -1.87 -8.72 -1.57
N HIS A 7 -2.73 -7.85 -1.08
CA HIS A 7 -2.78 -7.45 0.33
C HIS A 7 -4.09 -7.89 0.98
N ILE A 8 -4.04 -8.39 2.21
CA ILE A 8 -5.20 -8.90 2.93
C ILE A 8 -5.23 -8.35 4.35
N ASP A 9 -6.32 -7.66 4.68
CA ASP A 9 -6.58 -7.11 6.01
C ASP A 9 -7.82 -7.71 6.66
N LYS A 10 -7.84 -7.73 7.99
CA LYS A 10 -9.01 -8.09 8.78
C LYS A 10 -9.89 -6.87 9.03
N ALA A 11 -11.12 -6.86 8.53
CA ALA A 11 -12.10 -5.85 8.88
C ALA A 11 -12.59 -6.08 10.32
N ARG A 12 -12.40 -5.08 11.17
CA ARG A 12 -12.83 -5.09 12.58
C ARG A 12 -13.91 -4.03 12.80
N GLY A 13 -14.88 -4.36 13.67
CA GLY A 13 -15.97 -3.44 13.98
C GLY A 13 -16.93 -3.24 12.80
N ASN A 14 -17.49 -2.04 12.75
CA ASN A 14 -18.32 -1.64 11.62
C ASN A 14 -17.43 -1.06 10.52
N ASP A 15 -17.14 -1.66 9.48
CA ASP A 15 -16.21 -1.26 8.42
C ASP A 15 -16.77 -0.13 7.51
N SER A 16 -17.62 0.75 8.04
CA SER A 16 -18.37 1.78 7.29
C SER A 16 -17.47 2.81 6.62
N ALA A 17 -16.40 3.25 7.27
CA ALA A 17 -15.44 4.19 6.68
C ALA A 17 -14.75 3.60 5.44
N MET A 18 -14.43 2.30 5.46
CA MET A 18 -13.89 1.62 4.30
C MET A 18 -14.96 1.42 3.22
N THR A 19 -16.19 1.15 3.59
CA THR A 19 -17.32 1.11 2.66
C THR A 19 -17.49 2.45 1.95
N ALA A 20 -17.47 3.56 2.69
CA ALA A 20 -17.55 4.91 2.13
C ALA A 20 -16.41 5.23 1.15
N HIS A 21 -15.18 4.78 1.47
CA HIS A 21 -14.03 4.92 0.58
C HIS A 21 -14.21 4.10 -0.71
N ILE A 22 -14.57 2.82 -0.60
CA ILE A 22 -14.70 1.92 -1.74
C ILE A 22 -15.85 2.35 -2.66
N GLU A 23 -17.00 2.70 -2.09
CA GLU A 23 -18.21 3.11 -2.83
C GLU A 23 -18.20 4.60 -3.23
N ARG A 24 -17.11 5.32 -2.96
CA ARG A 24 -16.96 6.76 -3.29
C ARG A 24 -18.08 7.64 -2.73
N THR A 25 -18.73 7.24 -1.65
CA THR A 25 -19.61 8.13 -0.87
C THR A 25 -18.78 9.17 -0.09
N PHE A 26 -17.50 8.88 0.12
CA PHE A 26 -16.45 9.81 0.49
C PHE A 26 -15.34 9.75 -0.55
N VAL A 27 -14.98 10.90 -1.12
CA VAL A 27 -13.93 11.01 -2.16
C VAL A 27 -12.62 11.40 -1.49
N PRO A 28 -11.61 10.49 -1.46
CA PRO A 28 -10.28 10.82 -0.97
C PRO A 28 -9.57 11.81 -1.88
N SER A 29 -8.58 12.52 -1.34
CA SER A 29 -7.82 13.53 -2.08
C SER A 29 -6.88 12.96 -3.17
N ASN A 30 -6.57 11.67 -3.13
CA ASN A 30 -5.77 10.97 -4.14
C ASN A 30 -6.59 10.43 -5.32
N VAL A 31 -7.88 10.77 -5.38
CA VAL A 31 -8.81 10.34 -6.45
C VAL A 31 -8.91 11.41 -7.52
N ASP A 32 -8.76 11.02 -8.77
CA ASP A 32 -9.11 11.84 -9.90
C ASP A 32 -10.63 11.73 -10.16
N ALA A 33 -11.38 12.73 -9.70
CA ALA A 33 -12.84 12.76 -9.83
C ALA A 33 -13.33 12.70 -11.29
N THR A 34 -12.50 13.10 -12.26
CA THR A 34 -12.85 13.01 -13.69
C THR A 34 -12.86 11.57 -14.19
N ARG A 35 -12.16 10.67 -13.50
CA ARG A 35 -12.03 9.25 -13.83
C ARG A 35 -12.93 8.32 -12.99
N THR A 36 -13.65 8.83 -12.01
CA THR A 36 -14.50 8.01 -11.10
C THR A 36 -15.56 7.21 -11.89
N HIS A 37 -15.99 7.70 -13.05
CA HIS A 37 -16.91 6.97 -13.93
C HIS A 37 -16.32 5.69 -14.55
N LEU A 38 -15.00 5.48 -14.47
CA LEU A 38 -14.30 4.26 -14.91
C LEU A 38 -14.30 3.17 -13.85
N ASN A 39 -14.63 3.50 -12.61
CA ASN A 39 -14.78 2.53 -11.54
C ASN A 39 -15.92 1.55 -11.85
N ARG A 40 -15.75 0.30 -11.48
CA ARG A 40 -16.75 -0.75 -11.79
C ARG A 40 -16.98 -1.66 -10.60
N GLU A 41 -18.25 -1.87 -10.29
CA GLU A 41 -18.66 -2.97 -9.41
C GLU A 41 -18.53 -4.30 -10.16
N LEU A 42 -17.77 -5.23 -9.59
CA LEU A 42 -17.49 -6.56 -10.16
C LEU A 42 -18.36 -7.66 -9.54
N VAL A 43 -19.03 -7.36 -8.43
CA VAL A 43 -19.97 -8.25 -7.74
C VAL A 43 -21.32 -7.56 -7.63
N GLN A 44 -22.35 -8.23 -8.11
CA GLN A 44 -23.72 -7.73 -8.01
C GLN A 44 -24.29 -8.06 -6.62
N PHE A 45 -24.81 -7.06 -5.92
CA PHE A 45 -25.43 -7.27 -4.62
C PHE A 45 -26.77 -8.03 -4.74
N PRO A 46 -27.12 -8.85 -3.75
CA PRO A 46 -28.45 -9.47 -3.68
C PRO A 46 -29.58 -8.44 -3.64
N ALA A 47 -30.78 -8.84 -3.99
CA ALA A 47 -31.95 -7.99 -3.83
C ALA A 47 -32.09 -7.52 -2.37
N ASN A 48 -32.39 -6.24 -2.17
CA ASN A 48 -32.47 -5.55 -0.87
C ASN A 48 -31.12 -5.35 -0.12
N VAL A 49 -29.99 -5.49 -0.80
CA VAL A 49 -28.67 -5.12 -0.29
C VAL A 49 -28.19 -3.92 -1.09
N THR A 50 -27.88 -2.83 -0.42
CA THR A 50 -27.58 -1.54 -1.09
C THR A 50 -26.13 -1.15 -1.04
N ASN A 51 -25.37 -1.74 -0.10
CA ASN A 51 -23.96 -1.40 0.11
C ASN A 51 -23.14 -2.59 0.62
N ARG A 52 -21.83 -2.43 0.61
CA ARG A 52 -20.86 -3.43 1.03
C ARG A 52 -21.06 -3.91 2.48
N THR A 53 -21.41 -3.01 3.39
CA THR A 53 -21.64 -3.37 4.82
C THR A 53 -22.84 -4.29 4.93
N GLU A 54 -23.93 -3.97 4.28
CA GLU A 54 -25.12 -4.82 4.23
C GLU A 54 -24.85 -6.16 3.53
N ALA A 55 -23.99 -6.19 2.51
CA ALA A 55 -23.61 -7.43 1.82
C ALA A 55 -22.85 -8.38 2.76
N ILE A 56 -21.98 -7.87 3.63
CA ILE A 56 -21.30 -8.65 4.66
C ILE A 56 -22.33 -9.24 5.64
N GLU A 57 -23.25 -8.42 6.14
CA GLU A 57 -24.27 -8.86 7.10
C GLU A 57 -25.25 -9.87 6.49
N HIS A 58 -25.68 -9.62 5.26
CA HIS A 58 -26.52 -10.54 4.51
C HIS A 58 -25.85 -11.91 4.35
N ARG A 59 -24.56 -11.95 3.97
CA ARG A 59 -23.84 -13.22 3.84
C ARG A 59 -23.71 -13.96 5.16
N ILE A 60 -23.44 -13.26 6.25
CA ILE A 60 -23.38 -13.85 7.59
C ILE A 60 -24.75 -14.44 7.98
N ALA A 61 -25.84 -13.72 7.73
CA ALA A 61 -27.20 -14.16 8.05
C ALA A 61 -27.62 -15.40 7.24
N THR A 62 -27.23 -15.47 5.95
CA THR A 62 -27.62 -16.56 5.05
C THR A 62 -26.70 -17.78 5.12
N ALA A 63 -25.56 -17.69 5.82
CA ALA A 63 -24.55 -18.76 5.87
C ALA A 63 -24.91 -19.93 6.80
N ASN A 64 -26.03 -19.90 7.51
CA ASN A 64 -26.41 -20.92 8.50
C ASN A 64 -25.33 -21.18 9.57
N ILE A 65 -24.70 -20.10 10.05
CA ILE A 65 -23.63 -20.16 11.04
C ILE A 65 -24.19 -20.72 12.37
N TYR A 66 -23.55 -21.76 12.87
CA TYR A 66 -24.04 -22.50 14.04
C TYR A 66 -24.00 -21.67 15.34
N ARG A 67 -23.07 -20.77 15.49
CA ARG A 67 -22.89 -19.94 16.70
C ARG A 67 -23.24 -18.50 16.42
N LYS A 68 -23.78 -17.81 17.41
CA LYS A 68 -23.93 -16.35 17.36
C LYS A 68 -22.55 -15.71 17.08
N VAL A 69 -22.51 -14.83 16.11
CA VAL A 69 -21.33 -14.03 15.79
C VAL A 69 -21.18 -12.97 16.87
N ALA A 70 -20.00 -12.88 17.49
CA ALA A 70 -19.69 -11.88 18.49
C ALA A 70 -19.32 -10.53 17.84
N ASP A 71 -19.57 -9.44 18.53
CA ASP A 71 -19.32 -8.08 18.00
C ASP A 71 -17.85 -7.81 17.70
N ASN A 72 -16.94 -8.38 18.50
CA ASN A 72 -15.49 -8.29 18.31
C ASN A 72 -14.91 -9.29 17.30
N GLN A 73 -15.74 -10.11 16.66
CA GLN A 73 -15.30 -11.11 15.68
C GLN A 73 -15.01 -10.43 14.34
N VAL A 74 -13.97 -10.90 13.65
CA VAL A 74 -13.66 -10.46 12.26
C VAL A 74 -14.77 -10.94 11.34
N LYS A 75 -15.56 -10.01 10.81
CA LYS A 75 -16.72 -10.31 9.96
C LYS A 75 -16.34 -10.42 8.48
N ALA A 76 -15.31 -9.73 8.06
CA ALA A 76 -14.86 -9.74 6.67
C ALA A 76 -13.34 -9.63 6.57
N LEU A 77 -12.81 -10.06 5.43
CA LEU A 77 -11.44 -9.84 4.97
C LEU A 77 -11.50 -8.84 3.82
N ARG A 78 -10.62 -7.84 3.87
CA ARG A 78 -10.43 -6.86 2.82
C ARG A 78 -9.23 -7.23 1.99
N PHE A 79 -9.39 -7.21 0.70
CA PHE A 79 -8.34 -7.48 -0.28
C PHE A 79 -8.06 -6.23 -1.08
N ILE A 80 -6.79 -5.96 -1.32
CA ILE A 80 -6.32 -5.05 -2.36
C ILE A 80 -5.53 -5.91 -3.34
N LEU A 81 -6.01 -5.96 -4.58
CA LEU A 81 -5.41 -6.73 -5.66
C LEU A 81 -5.01 -5.76 -6.77
N SER A 82 -3.75 -5.83 -7.19
CA SER A 82 -3.16 -4.94 -8.20
C SER A 82 -1.91 -5.57 -8.80
N GLY A 83 -1.12 -4.78 -9.46
CA GLY A 83 0.23 -5.08 -9.92
C GLY A 83 1.16 -3.89 -9.76
N SER A 84 2.41 -4.03 -10.21
CA SER A 84 3.33 -2.90 -10.28
C SER A 84 2.72 -1.78 -11.10
N HIS A 85 2.93 -0.53 -10.68
CA HIS A 85 2.29 0.66 -11.24
C HIS A 85 2.37 0.72 -12.79
N GLU A 86 3.56 0.62 -13.33
CA GLU A 86 3.80 0.70 -14.78
C GLU A 86 3.07 -0.41 -15.57
N ASP A 87 3.04 -1.64 -15.01
CA ASP A 87 2.37 -2.76 -15.67
C ASP A 87 0.85 -2.61 -15.63
N MET A 88 0.30 -2.08 -14.54
CA MET A 88 -1.15 -1.82 -14.44
C MET A 88 -1.59 -0.71 -15.40
N LEU A 89 -0.81 0.38 -15.53
CA LEU A 89 -1.08 1.42 -16.53
C LEU A 89 -0.96 0.88 -17.96
N LYS A 90 -0.02 -0.03 -18.20
CA LYS A 90 0.09 -0.70 -19.50
C LYS A 90 -1.13 -1.56 -19.78
N LEU A 91 -1.61 -2.36 -18.83
CA LEU A 91 -2.84 -3.15 -18.97
C LEU A 91 -4.06 -2.27 -19.27
N GLU A 92 -4.13 -1.09 -18.66
CA GLU A 92 -5.19 -0.11 -18.94
C GLU A 92 -5.07 0.42 -20.36
N SER A 93 -3.87 0.88 -20.78
CA SER A 93 -3.64 1.42 -22.12
C SER A 93 -3.84 0.39 -23.24
N ASP A 94 -3.51 -0.87 -22.97
CA ASP A 94 -3.68 -2.01 -23.90
C ASP A 94 -5.15 -2.49 -23.96
N GLY A 95 -6.07 -1.90 -23.16
CA GLY A 95 -7.47 -2.30 -23.08
C GLY A 95 -7.70 -3.66 -22.40
N ARG A 96 -6.70 -4.19 -21.69
CA ARG A 96 -6.72 -5.53 -21.08
C ARG A 96 -7.10 -5.53 -19.59
N LEU A 97 -7.42 -4.35 -19.04
CA LEU A 97 -7.81 -4.22 -17.62
C LEU A 97 -9.06 -5.05 -17.29
N GLY A 98 -10.00 -5.18 -18.25
CA GLY A 98 -11.19 -6.04 -18.10
C GLY A 98 -10.83 -7.52 -17.93
N GLU A 99 -9.95 -8.05 -18.78
CA GLU A 99 -9.48 -9.44 -18.71
C GLU A 99 -8.77 -9.73 -17.39
N TRP A 100 -7.97 -8.77 -16.91
CA TRP A 100 -7.30 -8.87 -15.62
C TRP A 100 -8.30 -8.87 -14.46
N CYS A 101 -9.36 -8.05 -14.51
CA CYS A 101 -10.44 -8.09 -13.52
C CYS A 101 -11.12 -9.46 -13.48
N ASP A 102 -11.50 -9.99 -14.64
CA ASP A 102 -12.17 -11.29 -14.74
C ASP A 102 -11.30 -12.43 -14.18
N SER A 103 -10.02 -12.41 -14.52
CA SER A 103 -9.05 -13.38 -14.01
C SER A 103 -8.84 -13.27 -12.49
N THR A 104 -8.78 -12.05 -11.97
CA THR A 104 -8.69 -11.78 -10.53
C THR A 104 -9.95 -12.26 -9.80
N MET A 105 -11.13 -12.01 -10.34
CA MET A 105 -12.39 -12.48 -9.77
C MET A 105 -12.51 -14.00 -9.81
N GLN A 106 -12.05 -14.63 -10.88
CA GLN A 106 -12.02 -16.08 -10.98
C GLN A 106 -11.13 -16.70 -9.89
N TRP A 107 -9.95 -16.12 -9.63
CA TRP A 107 -9.09 -16.56 -8.54
C TRP A 107 -9.76 -16.40 -7.17
N LEU A 108 -10.41 -15.27 -6.90
CA LEU A 108 -11.14 -15.03 -5.66
C LEU A 108 -12.25 -16.07 -5.46
N TYR A 109 -13.05 -16.33 -6.49
CA TYR A 109 -14.16 -17.30 -6.43
C TYR A 109 -13.67 -18.72 -6.20
N THR A 110 -12.59 -19.12 -6.88
CA THR A 110 -12.00 -20.44 -6.72
C THR A 110 -11.40 -20.65 -5.34
N THR A 111 -10.77 -19.60 -4.78
CA THR A 111 -10.04 -19.69 -3.51
C THR A 111 -10.97 -19.60 -2.29
N PHE A 112 -11.99 -18.73 -2.34
CA PHE A 112 -12.82 -18.42 -1.17
C PHE A 112 -14.28 -18.87 -1.29
N GLY A 113 -14.70 -19.31 -2.48
CA GLY A 113 -16.10 -19.58 -2.80
C GLY A 113 -16.84 -18.33 -3.28
N LYS A 114 -17.57 -18.44 -4.38
CA LYS A 114 -18.28 -17.31 -5.01
C LYS A 114 -19.22 -16.58 -4.04
N GLU A 115 -19.93 -17.35 -3.23
CA GLU A 115 -20.89 -16.83 -2.25
C GLU A 115 -20.26 -16.05 -1.10
N ASN A 116 -18.97 -16.25 -0.85
CA ASN A 116 -18.23 -15.57 0.21
C ASN A 116 -17.57 -14.27 -0.25
N VAL A 117 -17.41 -14.08 -1.56
CA VAL A 117 -16.94 -12.82 -2.16
C VAL A 117 -18.16 -11.91 -2.33
N VAL A 118 -18.39 -11.04 -1.36
CA VAL A 118 -19.65 -10.28 -1.24
C VAL A 118 -19.61 -8.91 -1.91
N ALA A 119 -18.42 -8.36 -2.15
CA ALA A 119 -18.23 -7.12 -2.88
C ALA A 119 -16.86 -7.14 -3.57
N ALA A 120 -16.76 -6.53 -4.72
CA ALA A 120 -15.50 -6.24 -5.39
C ALA A 120 -15.69 -5.05 -6.31
N THR A 121 -14.83 -4.03 -6.17
CA THR A 121 -14.89 -2.79 -6.92
C THR A 121 -13.53 -2.52 -7.55
N LEU A 122 -13.49 -2.31 -8.86
CA LEU A 122 -12.32 -1.79 -9.55
C LEU A 122 -12.26 -0.28 -9.32
N HIS A 123 -11.16 0.21 -8.81
CA HIS A 123 -10.78 1.61 -8.82
C HIS A 123 -9.80 1.89 -9.95
N ALA A 124 -10.23 2.69 -10.92
CA ALA A 124 -9.44 3.21 -12.03
C ALA A 124 -9.26 4.73 -11.93
N ASP A 125 -9.72 5.33 -10.85
CA ASP A 125 -9.67 6.76 -10.55
C ASP A 125 -8.56 7.16 -9.56
N GLU A 126 -7.72 6.22 -9.19
CA GLU A 126 -6.51 6.45 -8.42
C GLU A 126 -5.26 6.25 -9.30
N GLU A 127 -4.08 6.55 -8.76
CA GLU A 127 -2.81 6.51 -9.50
C GLU A 127 -2.53 5.14 -10.14
N THR A 128 -2.87 4.06 -9.46
CA THR A 128 -2.69 2.68 -9.95
C THR A 128 -4.01 1.94 -9.91
N PRO A 129 -4.50 1.39 -11.03
CA PRO A 129 -5.71 0.58 -11.04
C PRO A 129 -5.62 -0.61 -10.07
N HIS A 130 -6.63 -0.80 -9.23
CA HIS A 130 -6.67 -1.88 -8.26
C HIS A 130 -8.09 -2.32 -7.95
N ILE A 131 -8.24 -3.53 -7.44
CA ILE A 131 -9.52 -4.07 -6.99
C ILE A 131 -9.55 -4.10 -5.46
N HIS A 132 -10.57 -3.47 -4.88
CA HIS A 132 -10.98 -3.73 -3.50
C HIS A 132 -11.98 -4.87 -3.48
N ALA A 133 -11.62 -6.02 -2.90
CA ALA A 133 -12.56 -7.11 -2.71
C ALA A 133 -12.82 -7.37 -1.23
N THR A 134 -14.03 -7.87 -0.95
CA THR A 134 -14.49 -8.20 0.41
C THR A 134 -14.94 -9.63 0.46
N VAL A 135 -14.33 -10.39 1.35
CA VAL A 135 -14.63 -11.82 1.54
C VAL A 135 -15.08 -12.06 2.97
N VAL A 136 -16.23 -12.71 3.14
CA VAL A 136 -16.70 -13.17 4.45
C VAL A 136 -16.05 -14.52 4.76
N PRO A 137 -15.25 -14.64 5.84
CA PRO A 137 -14.42 -15.83 6.09
C PRO A 137 -15.24 -16.98 6.68
N ILE A 138 -16.14 -17.52 5.86
CA ILE A 138 -16.97 -18.67 6.23
C ILE A 138 -16.21 -19.95 5.92
N VAL A 139 -16.11 -20.81 6.92
CA VAL A 139 -15.43 -22.09 6.82
C VAL A 139 -16.33 -23.23 7.29
N GLN A 140 -16.16 -24.39 6.70
CA GLN A 140 -16.80 -25.64 7.11
C GLN A 140 -15.80 -26.53 7.82
N GLY A 141 -16.26 -27.29 8.80
CA GLY A 141 -15.46 -28.31 9.46
C GLY A 141 -15.06 -27.99 10.88
N GLU A 142 -14.05 -28.69 11.38
CA GLU A 142 -13.62 -28.66 12.77
C GLU A 142 -12.82 -27.39 13.10
N ARG A 143 -13.03 -26.88 14.31
CA ARG A 143 -12.20 -25.78 14.84
C ARG A 143 -10.76 -26.26 15.01
N ARG A 144 -9.79 -25.48 14.52
CA ARG A 144 -8.37 -25.67 14.78
C ARG A 144 -8.13 -25.66 16.29
N LYS A 145 -7.43 -26.67 16.83
CA LYS A 145 -7.04 -26.71 18.24
C LYS A 145 -5.94 -25.66 18.49
N ALA A 146 -6.05 -24.91 19.59
CA ALA A 146 -4.95 -24.07 20.02
C ALA A 146 -3.76 -24.96 20.43
N LYS A 147 -2.52 -24.53 20.13
CA LYS A 147 -1.29 -25.27 20.50
C LYS A 147 -1.24 -25.61 22.00
N THR A 148 -1.60 -24.64 22.85
CA THR A 148 -1.67 -24.77 24.30
C THR A 148 -2.67 -25.81 24.80
N ASP A 149 -3.79 -26.01 24.09
CA ASP A 149 -4.79 -27.02 24.46
C ASP A 149 -4.34 -28.44 24.14
N ALA A 150 -3.42 -28.60 23.16
CA ALA A 150 -2.86 -29.88 22.79
C ALA A 150 -1.76 -30.35 23.78
N GLU A 151 -0.99 -29.44 24.36
CA GLU A 151 0.10 -29.73 25.30
C GLU A 151 -0.40 -29.99 26.72
N ASN A 152 -1.50 -29.37 27.15
CA ASN A 152 -2.01 -29.45 28.53
C ASN A 152 -3.10 -30.49 28.74
N GLY A 153 -3.44 -31.32 27.77
CA GLY A 153 -4.39 -32.44 27.93
C GLY A 153 -5.84 -32.01 28.29
N LYS A 154 -6.12 -30.71 28.39
CA LYS A 154 -7.40 -30.17 28.86
C LYS A 154 -8.35 -29.88 27.71
N ARG A 155 -9.44 -30.64 27.70
CA ARG A 155 -10.67 -30.54 26.90
C ARG A 155 -10.59 -31.10 25.47
N LYS A 156 -10.97 -32.36 25.34
CA LYS A 156 -11.51 -32.90 24.08
C LYS A 156 -12.83 -32.16 23.78
N TYR A 157 -12.80 -31.12 22.93
CA TYR A 157 -14.05 -30.60 22.37
C TYR A 157 -14.63 -31.72 21.50
N LYS A 158 -15.89 -32.09 21.75
CA LYS A 158 -16.64 -32.96 20.83
C LYS A 158 -16.73 -32.21 19.49
N THR A 159 -15.95 -32.62 18.53
CA THR A 159 -15.96 -32.08 17.18
C THR A 159 -17.27 -32.44 16.53
N LYS A 160 -18.12 -31.46 16.27
CA LYS A 160 -19.32 -31.66 15.47
C LYS A 160 -18.94 -31.46 14.02
N LYS A 161 -18.70 -32.55 13.29
CA LYS A 161 -18.39 -32.53 11.86
C LYS A 161 -19.43 -31.72 11.07
N GLY A 162 -18.97 -30.95 10.12
CA GLY A 162 -19.81 -30.29 9.11
C GLY A 162 -20.47 -28.97 9.53
N LYS A 163 -20.08 -28.32 10.64
CA LYS A 163 -20.68 -27.04 11.03
C LYS A 163 -20.04 -25.86 10.35
N VAL A 164 -20.92 -24.99 9.80
CA VAL A 164 -20.54 -23.72 9.22
C VAL A 164 -20.20 -22.71 10.34
N ARG A 165 -19.12 -21.97 10.19
CA ARG A 165 -18.65 -20.97 11.16
C ARG A 165 -17.90 -19.84 10.48
N LEU A 166 -17.95 -18.67 11.10
CA LEU A 166 -17.15 -17.52 10.72
C LEU A 166 -15.77 -17.61 11.40
N CYS A 167 -14.68 -17.68 10.65
CA CYS A 167 -13.35 -17.81 11.22
C CYS A 167 -12.24 -17.29 10.29
N ALA A 168 -11.83 -16.04 10.49
CA ALA A 168 -10.73 -15.43 9.76
C ALA A 168 -9.39 -16.15 9.97
N ASP A 169 -9.10 -16.63 11.18
CA ASP A 169 -7.81 -17.26 11.49
C ASP A 169 -7.60 -18.61 10.79
N ASP A 170 -8.67 -19.30 10.46
CA ASP A 170 -8.59 -20.54 9.67
C ASP A 170 -8.38 -20.27 8.18
N VAL A 171 -8.78 -19.09 7.72
CA VAL A 171 -8.56 -18.62 6.33
C VAL A 171 -7.17 -17.99 6.19
N LEU A 172 -6.70 -17.26 7.20
CA LEU A 172 -5.44 -16.51 7.19
C LEU A 172 -4.32 -17.23 7.99
N THR A 173 -4.12 -18.51 7.77
CA THR A 173 -2.93 -19.18 8.34
C THR A 173 -1.68 -18.76 7.56
N PRO A 174 -0.47 -18.73 8.19
CA PRO A 174 0.77 -18.39 7.48
C PRO A 174 0.97 -19.19 6.18
N LYS A 175 0.71 -20.49 6.24
CA LYS A 175 0.80 -21.37 5.04
C LYS A 175 -0.18 -20.96 3.94
N LYS A 176 -1.42 -20.63 4.28
CA LYS A 176 -2.42 -20.19 3.29
C LYS A 176 -2.09 -18.82 2.71
N LEU A 177 -1.57 -17.90 3.53
CA LEU A 177 -1.14 -16.59 3.03
C LEU A 177 -0.02 -16.73 1.98
N GLU A 178 0.92 -17.62 2.22
CA GLU A 178 1.98 -17.95 1.26
C GLU A 178 1.40 -18.59 -0.02
N GLU A 179 0.47 -19.55 0.12
CA GLU A 179 -0.24 -20.19 -0.97
C GLU A 179 -1.04 -19.19 -1.82
N TYR A 180 -1.74 -18.22 -1.17
CA TYR A 180 -2.48 -17.19 -1.88
C TYR A 180 -1.56 -16.30 -2.72
N GLN A 181 -0.40 -15.88 -2.17
CA GLN A 181 0.60 -15.11 -2.94
C GLN A 181 1.07 -15.89 -4.18
N THR A 182 1.29 -17.19 -4.04
CA THR A 182 1.78 -18.03 -5.13
C THR A 182 0.71 -18.25 -6.18
N THR A 183 -0.49 -18.68 -5.77
CA THR A 183 -1.58 -19.02 -6.71
C THR A 183 -2.14 -17.78 -7.40
N TYR A 184 -2.21 -16.64 -6.70
CA TYR A 184 -2.59 -15.38 -7.34
C TYR A 184 -1.58 -14.95 -8.40
N ALA A 185 -0.30 -14.98 -8.08
CA ALA A 185 0.74 -14.63 -9.05
C ALA A 185 0.77 -15.58 -10.24
N GLU A 186 0.51 -16.88 -10.04
CA GLU A 186 0.37 -17.86 -11.15
C GLU A 186 -0.77 -17.47 -12.09
N GLN A 187 -1.91 -17.05 -11.54
CA GLN A 187 -3.05 -16.57 -12.31
C GLN A 187 -2.72 -15.28 -13.08
N MET A 188 -1.87 -14.42 -12.51
CA MET A 188 -1.50 -13.11 -13.07
C MET A 188 -0.36 -13.17 -14.10
N LYS A 189 0.28 -14.31 -14.31
CA LYS A 189 1.35 -14.50 -15.32
C LYS A 189 0.91 -14.11 -16.73
N ALA A 190 -0.33 -14.37 -17.10
CA ALA A 190 -0.89 -14.00 -18.40
C ALA A 190 -0.87 -12.48 -18.67
N PHE A 191 -0.74 -11.69 -17.60
CA PHE A 191 -0.67 -10.22 -17.62
C PHE A 191 0.74 -9.69 -17.41
N GLY A 192 1.77 -10.55 -17.42
CA GLY A 192 3.17 -10.17 -17.23
C GLY A 192 3.54 -9.87 -15.77
N LEU A 193 2.67 -10.23 -14.81
CA LEU A 193 2.91 -10.02 -13.39
C LEU A 193 3.44 -11.30 -12.74
N GLU A 194 4.48 -11.17 -11.95
CA GLU A 194 5.16 -12.27 -11.28
C GLU A 194 4.95 -12.23 -9.77
N ARG A 195 5.27 -13.32 -9.10
CA ARG A 195 5.25 -13.38 -7.64
C ARG A 195 6.37 -12.49 -7.07
N GLY A 196 6.05 -11.70 -6.06
CA GLY A 196 7.06 -10.98 -5.29
C GLY A 196 8.11 -11.92 -4.69
N VAL A 197 9.30 -11.37 -4.42
CA VAL A 197 10.47 -12.13 -3.93
C VAL A 197 10.14 -12.82 -2.60
N TYR A 198 10.32 -14.12 -2.55
CA TYR A 198 10.13 -14.92 -1.32
C TYR A 198 11.17 -14.52 -0.27
N GLY A 199 10.71 -14.29 0.97
CA GLY A 199 11.60 -13.89 2.06
C GLY A 199 12.16 -12.47 1.92
N SER A 200 11.59 -11.63 1.04
CA SER A 200 11.95 -10.22 0.97
C SER A 200 11.84 -9.56 2.34
N GLU A 201 12.86 -8.80 2.73
CA GLU A 201 12.82 -7.96 3.93
C GLU A 201 11.87 -6.77 3.81
N ALA A 202 11.31 -6.54 2.62
CA ALA A 202 10.31 -5.51 2.37
C ALA A 202 9.08 -5.77 3.26
N LYS A 203 8.97 -4.97 4.31
CA LYS A 203 7.82 -5.01 5.22
C LYS A 203 6.71 -4.15 4.63
N HIS A 204 5.47 -4.63 4.74
CA HIS A 204 4.31 -3.77 4.51
C HIS A 204 4.43 -2.56 5.46
N ARG A 205 4.54 -1.37 4.87
CA ARG A 205 4.55 -0.10 5.60
C ARG A 205 3.18 0.54 5.41
N THR A 206 2.63 1.08 6.47
CA THR A 206 1.46 1.95 6.33
C THR A 206 1.90 3.22 5.61
N ASN A 207 0.99 3.88 4.89
CA ASN A 207 1.27 5.17 4.25
C ASN A 207 1.90 6.15 5.26
N MET A 208 1.42 6.16 6.50
CA MET A 208 1.96 7.00 7.57
C MET A 208 3.42 6.68 7.91
N GLU A 209 3.81 5.41 7.94
CA GLU A 209 5.20 4.98 8.19
C GLU A 209 6.11 5.33 7.01
N TYR A 210 5.63 5.09 5.77
CA TYR A 210 6.33 5.48 4.56
C TYR A 210 6.63 6.98 4.54
N TYR A 211 5.65 7.83 4.83
CA TYR A 211 5.85 9.29 4.86
C TYR A 211 6.76 9.75 5.99
N LYS A 212 6.68 9.15 7.17
CA LYS A 212 7.62 9.46 8.26
C LYS A 212 9.06 9.16 7.86
N GLU A 213 9.29 8.08 7.17
CA GLU A 213 10.62 7.69 6.70
C GLU A 213 11.10 8.62 5.59
N LEU A 214 10.24 8.93 4.61
CA LEU A 214 10.52 9.88 3.55
C LEU A 214 10.87 11.28 4.08
N LEU A 215 10.12 11.78 5.08
CA LEU A 215 10.44 13.04 5.77
C LEU A 215 11.79 12.98 6.50
N LYS A 216 12.13 11.83 7.08
CA LYS A 216 13.40 11.63 7.75
C LYS A 216 14.57 11.65 6.74
N GLU A 217 14.42 10.95 5.63
CA GLU A 217 15.41 10.93 4.54
C GLU A 217 15.61 12.32 3.92
N THR A 218 14.51 13.04 3.68
CA THR A 218 14.56 14.42 3.17
C THR A 218 15.32 15.35 4.12
N LYS A 219 15.04 15.24 5.42
CA LYS A 219 15.74 16.02 6.44
C LYS A 219 17.23 15.67 6.51
N GLN A 220 17.57 14.41 6.35
CA GLN A 220 18.96 13.96 6.32
C GLN A 220 19.70 14.54 5.10
N LYS A 221 19.11 14.47 3.91
CA LYS A 221 19.66 15.07 2.69
C LYS A 221 19.85 16.59 2.81
N GLN A 222 18.91 17.29 3.47
CA GLN A 222 19.05 18.72 3.74
C GLN A 222 20.24 19.05 4.66
N LEU A 223 20.48 18.25 5.68
CA LEU A 223 21.63 18.41 6.56
C LEU A 223 22.96 18.16 5.81
N GLU A 224 22.99 17.15 4.96
CA GLU A 224 24.15 16.84 4.12
C GLU A 224 24.46 17.98 3.13
N GLU A 225 23.41 18.58 2.52
CA GLU A 225 23.53 19.75 1.66
C GLU A 225 24.10 20.96 2.41
N GLU A 226 23.60 21.24 3.64
CA GLU A 226 24.14 22.33 4.47
C GLU A 226 25.61 22.12 4.83
N GLU A 227 26.03 20.88 5.13
CA GLU A 227 27.44 20.54 5.39
C GLU A 227 28.32 20.74 4.17
N LEU A 228 27.84 20.33 3.00
CA LEU A 228 28.52 20.53 1.71
C LEU A 228 28.71 22.03 1.42
N ILE A 229 27.66 22.83 1.60
CA ILE A 229 27.73 24.30 1.42
C ILE A 229 28.77 24.92 2.36
N LYS A 230 28.83 24.49 3.63
CA LYS A 230 29.85 24.95 4.59
C LYS A 230 31.26 24.58 4.11
N LYS A 231 31.44 23.36 3.60
CA LYS A 231 32.72 22.85 3.11
C LYS A 231 33.20 23.61 1.87
N ILE A 232 32.28 23.91 0.95
CA ILE A 232 32.59 24.73 -0.25
C ILE A 232 33.01 26.13 0.17
N LYS A 233 32.28 26.83 1.05
CA LYS A 233 32.65 28.15 1.56
C LYS A 233 34.04 28.17 2.23
N GLU A 234 34.38 27.10 2.93
CA GLU A 234 35.70 27.00 3.57
C GLU A 234 36.83 26.80 2.54
N LEU A 235 36.61 25.98 1.51
CA LEU A 235 37.54 25.76 0.40
C LEU A 235 37.72 27.03 -0.44
N GLU A 236 36.65 27.78 -0.75
CA GLU A 236 36.71 29.06 -1.43
C GLU A 236 37.54 30.08 -0.63
N LYS A 237 37.36 30.11 0.69
CA LYS A 237 38.15 30.98 1.58
C LYS A 237 39.65 30.58 1.59
N GLN A 238 39.97 29.28 1.52
CA GLN A 238 41.31 28.77 1.43
C GLN A 238 41.93 29.11 0.07
N ALA A 239 41.20 28.92 -1.04
CA ALA A 239 41.59 29.29 -2.39
C ALA A 239 41.82 30.81 -2.51
N GLY A 240 40.97 31.64 -1.93
CA GLY A 240 41.15 33.10 -1.87
C GLY A 240 42.43 33.49 -1.14
N LYS A 241 42.75 32.84 0.00
CA LYS A 241 44.00 33.08 0.74
C LYS A 241 45.23 32.65 -0.08
N LEU A 242 45.15 31.57 -0.86
CA LEU A 242 46.22 31.10 -1.75
C LEU A 242 46.40 32.03 -2.95
N ARG A 243 45.32 32.58 -3.52
CA ARG A 243 45.38 33.61 -4.58
C ARG A 243 46.08 34.89 -4.12
N VAL A 244 45.78 35.39 -2.92
CA VAL A 244 46.46 36.54 -2.33
C VAL A 244 47.96 36.29 -2.09
N LYS A 245 48.32 35.04 -1.70
CA LYS A 245 49.73 34.62 -1.61
C LYS A 245 50.38 34.42 -2.99
N GLY A 246 49.59 33.91 -3.97
CA GLY A 246 50.06 33.64 -5.35
C GLY A 246 50.45 34.90 -6.13
N THR A 247 49.80 36.06 -5.85
CA THR A 247 50.26 37.38 -6.39
C THR A 247 51.65 37.75 -5.89
N LEU A 248 52.14 37.18 -4.82
CA LEU A 248 53.52 37.31 -4.33
C LEU A 248 54.46 36.24 -4.88
N TYR A 249 53.93 35.13 -5.45
CA TYR A 249 54.68 33.97 -5.92
C TYR A 249 54.50 33.72 -7.43
N SER A 250 54.19 34.71 -8.25
CA SER A 250 53.95 34.57 -9.68
C SER A 250 55.20 34.10 -10.50
N LEU A 251 56.23 33.66 -9.83
CA LEU A 251 57.47 33.11 -10.43
C LEU A 251 57.66 31.60 -10.26
N PHE A 252 56.82 30.91 -9.50
CA PHE A 252 56.90 29.45 -9.31
C PHE A 252 55.51 28.84 -9.47
N GLY A 253 55.32 27.97 -10.45
CA GLY A 253 54.08 27.35 -10.86
C GLY A 253 53.24 26.82 -9.65
N ASN A 254 51.99 27.21 -9.58
CA ASN A 254 51.16 27.09 -8.42
C ASN A 254 50.24 25.86 -8.48
N THR A 255 50.86 24.67 -8.49
CA THR A 255 50.13 23.35 -8.60
C THR A 255 49.09 23.12 -7.50
N GLU A 256 49.22 23.75 -6.35
CA GLU A 256 48.25 23.60 -5.22
C GLU A 256 47.00 24.46 -5.43
N LEU A 257 47.12 25.65 -6.03
CA LEU A 257 45.97 26.49 -6.37
C LEU A 257 45.14 25.85 -7.47
N ASP A 258 45.76 25.33 -8.51
CA ASP A 258 45.09 24.64 -9.62
C ASP A 258 44.32 23.40 -9.14
N LYS A 259 44.93 22.66 -8.22
CA LYS A 259 44.25 21.49 -7.59
C LYS A 259 43.04 21.90 -6.75
N ALA A 260 43.16 22.98 -5.97
CA ALA A 260 42.05 23.50 -5.16
C ALA A 260 40.90 24.03 -6.02
N GLU A 261 41.22 24.80 -7.08
CA GLU A 261 40.21 25.31 -8.03
C GLU A 261 39.51 24.18 -8.79
N LYS A 262 40.25 23.17 -9.22
CA LYS A 262 39.66 21.98 -9.86
C LYS A 262 38.70 21.24 -8.90
N ARG A 263 39.09 21.10 -7.62
CA ARG A 263 38.28 20.42 -6.62
C ARG A 263 37.00 21.20 -6.27
N VAL A 264 37.08 22.53 -6.18
CA VAL A 264 35.93 23.41 -6.01
C VAL A 264 34.94 23.23 -7.18
N GLY A 265 35.45 23.28 -8.44
CA GLY A 265 34.59 23.08 -9.61
C GLY A 265 33.99 21.67 -9.76
N GLU A 266 34.63 20.65 -9.19
CA GLU A 266 34.04 19.29 -9.09
C GLU A 266 32.89 19.26 -8.06
N LEU A 267 33.11 19.81 -6.86
CA LEU A 267 32.13 19.88 -5.79
C LEU A 267 30.92 20.75 -6.15
N GLU A 268 31.12 21.86 -6.85
CA GLU A 268 30.03 22.70 -7.37
C GLU A 268 29.15 21.92 -8.36
N ARG A 269 29.73 21.13 -9.25
CA ARG A 269 28.99 20.28 -10.19
C ARG A 269 28.24 19.17 -9.47
N GLU A 270 28.87 18.50 -8.49
CA GLU A 270 28.21 17.49 -7.66
C GLU A 270 27.02 18.09 -6.90
N MET A 271 27.19 19.30 -6.35
CA MET A 271 26.12 20.00 -5.62
C MET A 271 24.97 20.41 -6.54
N GLU A 272 25.28 20.93 -7.74
CA GLU A 272 24.25 21.34 -8.70
C GLU A 272 23.43 20.13 -9.18
N GLN A 273 24.08 18.99 -9.38
CA GLN A 273 23.44 17.75 -9.74
C GLN A 273 22.55 17.20 -8.60
N GLN A 274 23.05 17.22 -7.36
CA GLN A 274 22.26 16.84 -6.17
C GLN A 274 21.06 17.77 -5.95
N ARG A 275 21.27 19.09 -6.16
CA ARG A 275 20.21 20.08 -6.01
C ARG A 275 19.10 19.89 -7.03
N PHE A 276 19.45 19.62 -8.29
CA PHE A 276 18.48 19.33 -9.34
C PHE A 276 17.65 18.08 -9.03
N LEU A 277 18.29 17.00 -8.56
CA LEU A 277 17.59 15.76 -8.15
C LEU A 277 16.70 16.00 -6.93
N SER A 278 17.23 16.70 -5.91
CA SER A 278 16.49 17.02 -4.69
C SER A 278 15.31 17.96 -4.94
N GLU A 279 15.43 18.94 -5.82
CA GLU A 279 14.31 19.85 -6.17
C GLU A 279 13.18 19.09 -6.88
N LYS A 280 13.50 18.14 -7.75
CA LYS A 280 12.52 17.29 -8.41
C LYS A 280 11.81 16.37 -7.43
N GLU A 281 12.56 15.66 -6.59
CA GLU A 281 12.03 14.79 -5.54
C GLU A 281 11.20 15.59 -4.51
N ASN A 282 11.69 16.75 -4.08
CA ASN A 282 10.97 17.61 -3.13
C ASN A 282 9.69 18.22 -3.72
N ALA A 283 9.61 18.45 -5.00
CA ALA A 283 8.38 18.92 -5.65
C ALA A 283 7.32 17.82 -5.67
N GLU A 284 7.71 16.58 -5.91
CA GLU A 284 6.82 15.42 -5.84
C GLU A 284 6.35 15.18 -4.40
N ILE A 285 7.27 15.15 -3.44
CA ILE A 285 6.97 14.98 -2.02
C ILE A 285 6.04 16.08 -1.49
N ARG A 286 6.25 17.35 -1.90
CA ARG A 286 5.37 18.45 -1.49
C ARG A 286 3.94 18.27 -2.00
N LYS A 287 3.76 17.82 -3.23
CA LYS A 287 2.42 17.51 -3.77
C LYS A 287 1.75 16.42 -2.92
N GLU A 288 2.48 15.38 -2.62
CA GLU A 288 2.00 14.24 -1.84
C GLU A 288 1.69 14.62 -0.38
N VAL A 289 2.53 15.43 0.25
CA VAL A 289 2.30 15.95 1.62
C VAL A 289 1.06 16.82 1.70
N ILE A 290 0.83 17.70 0.72
CA ILE A 290 -0.39 18.53 0.65
C ILE A 290 -1.62 17.63 0.55
N LEU A 291 -1.58 16.64 -0.32
CA LEU A 291 -2.63 15.66 -0.53
C LEU A 291 -3.02 14.91 0.75
N LEU A 292 -2.01 14.54 1.54
CA LEU A 292 -2.21 13.84 2.82
C LEU A 292 -2.73 14.75 3.92
N GLN A 293 -2.25 15.98 3.99
CA GLN A 293 -2.75 16.95 4.97
C GLN A 293 -4.24 17.20 4.78
N ASP A 294 -4.69 17.27 3.52
CA ASP A 294 -6.10 17.42 3.21
C ASP A 294 -6.91 16.17 3.56
N THR A 295 -6.33 14.98 3.35
CA THR A 295 -6.95 13.72 3.76
C THR A 295 -7.11 13.61 5.28
N VAL A 296 -6.09 14.03 6.03
CA VAL A 296 -6.13 14.05 7.50
C VAL A 296 -7.19 15.04 7.99
N LYS A 297 -7.23 16.27 7.45
CA LYS A 297 -8.24 17.27 7.81
C LYS A 297 -9.67 16.79 7.52
N ALA A 298 -9.88 16.11 6.39
CA ALA A 298 -11.18 15.55 6.04
C ALA A 298 -11.59 14.43 7.03
N LYS A 299 -10.66 13.55 7.41
CA LYS A 299 -10.91 12.50 8.42
C LYS A 299 -11.19 13.08 9.81
N ASP A 300 -10.45 14.09 10.23
CA ASP A 300 -10.67 14.76 11.53
C ASP A 300 -12.05 15.42 11.57
N LYS A 301 -12.53 15.99 10.45
CA LYS A 301 -13.87 16.56 10.35
C LYS A 301 -14.96 15.51 10.50
N ILE A 302 -14.80 14.35 9.84
CA ILE A 302 -15.75 13.23 9.95
C ILE A 302 -15.78 12.67 11.39
N ILE A 303 -14.60 12.52 12.02
CA ILE A 303 -14.52 12.07 13.42
C ILE A 303 -15.22 13.08 14.35
N ALA A 304 -15.03 14.38 14.12
CA ALA A 304 -15.68 15.41 14.92
C ALA A 304 -17.21 15.47 14.72
N GLU A 305 -17.71 15.12 13.54
CA GLU A 305 -19.15 15.01 13.27
C GLU A 305 -19.75 13.77 13.92
N GLN A 306 -19.04 12.62 13.86
CA GLN A 306 -19.49 11.36 14.50
C GLN A 306 -19.46 11.39 16.05
N GLN A 307 -18.71 12.32 16.64
CA GLN A 307 -18.71 12.52 18.11
C GLN A 307 -19.82 13.44 18.60
N LYS A 308 -20.58 14.07 17.68
CA LYS A 308 -21.71 14.97 18.01
C LYS A 308 -23.08 14.29 17.91
N GLU A 309 -23.14 13.09 17.32
CA GLU A 309 -24.28 12.18 17.34
C GLU A 309 -24.17 11.17 18.51
#